data_bd814ece0872fcd8b3c974754dc5f510
#
_entry.id   bd814ece0872fcd8b3c974754dc5f510
#
_cell.length_a   1.000
_cell.length_b   1.000
_cell.length_c   1.000
_cell.angle_alpha   90.00
_cell.angle_beta   90.00
_cell.angle_gamma   90.00
#
_symmetry.space_group_name_H-M   'P 1'
#
loop_
_entity.id
_entity.type
_entity.pdbx_description
1 polymer ?
#
loop_
_entity_poly.entity_id
_entity_poly.type
_entity_poly.pdbx_seq_one_letter_code
_entity_poly.pdbx_strand_id
1 'polypeptide(L)'
;ESDTVIPENIEDIRKQLNETGYCMAGMPATPENALVQKIGPLPEDFYETAVKEADITLIEADGSRGMPAKIPADYEPVIPENIDEIHIVIGMSALGKPASKVVHRLSLADKDLEIKEDTILTPLHLQKLLKKGYLGPLREQYKDTKIKVYPGQADTLYQRVIARFLQEEKDVTQIKEDWFKIQPKLVIFGAGHVAIQLLRIAKFLDFYTIMIDDREEFADPEKLPQADEVYCRDFHDIEDILPEQDNAFYVVVTRG
;
A
#
# COMPACT_ATOMS: atom_id res chain seq x y z
N GLU A 1 -9.64 21.00 -7.23
CA GLU A 1 -10.27 21.49 -8.50
C GLU A 1 -10.35 23.03 -8.54
N SER A 2 -10.50 23.73 -7.39
CA SER A 2 -10.53 25.21 -7.33
C SER A 2 -9.19 25.88 -7.58
N ASP A 3 -8.10 25.15 -7.47
CA ASP A 3 -6.73 25.67 -7.54
C ASP A 3 -6.02 25.33 -8.86
N THR A 4 -6.77 24.75 -9.83
CA THR A 4 -6.21 24.41 -11.14
C THR A 4 -6.18 25.65 -12.04
N VAL A 5 -5.00 25.99 -12.53
CA VAL A 5 -4.81 27.03 -13.53
C VAL A 5 -5.07 26.45 -14.92
N ILE A 6 -5.96 27.11 -15.69
CA ILE A 6 -6.11 26.88 -17.13
C ILE A 6 -5.32 28.01 -17.78
N PRO A 7 -4.06 27.77 -18.15
CA PRO A 7 -3.20 28.86 -18.55
C PRO A 7 -3.50 29.28 -19.99
N GLU A 8 -3.63 30.59 -20.22
CA GLU A 8 -3.64 31.17 -21.55
C GLU A 8 -2.21 31.41 -22.05
N ASN A 9 -1.28 31.64 -21.11
CA ASN A 9 0.12 31.88 -21.39
C ASN A 9 1.00 31.46 -20.19
N ILE A 10 2.32 31.44 -20.35
CA ILE A 10 3.25 31.00 -19.33
C ILE A 10 3.26 31.88 -18.07
N GLU A 11 2.91 33.16 -18.20
CA GLU A 11 2.87 34.09 -17.07
C GLU A 11 1.82 33.72 -16.04
N ASP A 12 0.75 33.02 -16.43
CA ASP A 12 -0.28 32.52 -15.52
C ASP A 12 0.32 31.47 -14.57
N ILE A 13 1.15 30.57 -15.09
CA ILE A 13 1.87 29.56 -14.30
C ILE A 13 2.91 30.24 -13.40
N ARG A 14 3.73 31.17 -13.94
CA ARG A 14 4.74 31.92 -13.18
C ARG A 14 4.10 32.67 -12.01
N LYS A 15 3.00 33.36 -12.28
CA LYS A 15 2.28 34.09 -11.26
C LYS A 15 1.85 33.16 -10.11
N GLN A 16 1.21 32.03 -10.44
CA GLN A 16 0.76 31.08 -9.43
C GLN A 16 1.93 30.50 -8.63
N LEU A 17 3.02 30.10 -9.29
CA LEU A 17 4.22 29.61 -8.62
C LEU A 17 4.82 30.64 -7.67
N ASN A 18 4.89 31.92 -8.08
CA ASN A 18 5.42 32.99 -7.25
C ASN A 18 4.52 33.31 -6.04
N GLU A 19 3.20 33.21 -6.18
CA GLU A 19 2.24 33.52 -5.13
C GLU A 19 2.11 32.39 -4.09
N THR A 20 2.17 31.15 -4.49
CA THR A 20 1.83 30.00 -3.64
C THR A 20 2.94 28.97 -3.48
N GLY A 21 3.98 29.01 -4.32
CA GLY A 21 5.05 28.02 -4.38
C GLY A 21 4.67 26.73 -5.13
N TYR A 22 3.43 26.60 -5.60
CA TYR A 22 2.99 25.48 -6.44
C TYR A 22 1.96 25.91 -7.48
N CYS A 23 1.85 25.13 -8.56
CA CYS A 23 0.84 25.34 -9.59
C CYS A 23 0.32 23.97 -10.08
N MET A 24 -1.00 23.81 -10.12
CA MET A 24 -1.64 22.71 -10.84
C MET A 24 -2.18 23.25 -12.15
N ALA A 25 -1.67 22.77 -13.28
CA ALA A 25 -2.02 23.28 -14.60
C ALA A 25 -2.50 22.17 -15.54
N GLY A 26 -3.43 22.52 -16.42
CA GLY A 26 -3.93 21.63 -17.46
C GLY A 26 -5.02 22.29 -18.30
N MET A 27 -5.43 21.63 -19.36
CA MET A 27 -6.48 22.14 -20.27
C MET A 27 -7.83 21.47 -20.00
N PRO A 28 -8.96 22.16 -20.21
CA PRO A 28 -10.28 21.53 -20.11
C PRO A 28 -10.41 20.35 -21.07
N ALA A 29 -10.73 19.16 -20.54
CA ALA A 29 -10.90 17.94 -21.33
C ALA A 29 -12.37 17.52 -21.49
N THR A 30 -13.31 18.30 -20.95
CA THR A 30 -14.75 18.08 -21.06
C THR A 30 -15.46 19.37 -21.47
N PRO A 31 -16.66 19.29 -22.12
CA PRO A 31 -17.48 20.46 -22.41
C PRO A 31 -17.80 21.27 -21.13
N GLU A 32 -17.94 22.58 -21.26
CA GLU A 32 -18.24 23.48 -20.12
C GLU A 32 -19.50 23.10 -19.33
N ASN A 33 -20.47 22.48 -20.00
CA ASN A 33 -21.73 22.05 -19.40
C ASN A 33 -21.71 20.65 -18.81
N ALA A 34 -20.54 20.00 -18.77
CA ALA A 34 -20.41 18.68 -18.14
C ALA A 34 -20.58 18.76 -16.61
N LEU A 35 -21.25 17.76 -16.02
CA LEU A 35 -21.46 17.67 -14.56
C LEU A 35 -20.14 17.59 -13.79
N VAL A 36 -19.10 17.03 -14.40
CA VAL A 36 -17.75 16.93 -13.83
C VAL A 36 -16.78 17.47 -14.88
N GLN A 37 -16.10 18.54 -14.53
CA GLN A 37 -15.01 19.08 -15.35
C GLN A 37 -13.78 18.21 -15.20
N LYS A 38 -13.21 17.79 -16.34
CA LYS A 38 -11.94 17.06 -16.37
C LYS A 38 -10.85 17.97 -16.91
N ILE A 39 -9.69 17.84 -16.32
CA ILE A 39 -8.47 18.51 -16.80
C ILE A 39 -7.65 17.48 -17.57
N GLY A 40 -7.19 17.88 -18.74
CA GLY A 40 -6.32 17.11 -19.62
C GLY A 40 -4.92 17.71 -19.69
N PRO A 41 -4.06 17.13 -20.52
CA PRO A 41 -2.68 17.57 -20.65
C PRO A 41 -2.59 18.99 -21.24
N LEU A 42 -1.48 19.65 -20.96
CA LEU A 42 -1.06 20.86 -21.66
C LEU A 42 -0.63 20.51 -23.10
N PRO A 43 -0.77 21.42 -24.08
CA PRO A 43 -0.13 21.29 -25.38
C PRO A 43 1.39 21.10 -25.22
N GLU A 44 2.02 20.33 -26.13
CA GLU A 44 3.40 19.88 -25.98
C GLU A 44 4.40 21.06 -25.87
N ASP A 45 4.30 22.03 -26.75
CA ASP A 45 5.12 23.25 -26.77
C ASP A 45 4.96 24.07 -25.47
N PHE A 46 3.75 24.12 -24.95
CA PHE A 46 3.47 24.80 -23.70
C PHE A 46 4.00 24.01 -22.50
N TYR A 47 3.83 22.70 -22.51
CA TYR A 47 4.34 21.78 -21.48
C TYR A 47 5.87 21.90 -21.33
N GLU A 48 6.62 21.84 -22.44
CA GLU A 48 8.08 21.97 -22.43
C GLU A 48 8.58 23.29 -21.81
N THR A 49 7.80 24.35 -21.97
CA THR A 49 8.11 25.66 -21.38
C THR A 49 7.76 25.67 -19.90
N ALA A 50 6.58 25.14 -19.54
CA ALA A 50 6.09 25.11 -18.16
C ALA A 50 6.98 24.29 -17.22
N VAL A 51 7.51 23.18 -17.67
CA VAL A 51 8.43 22.32 -16.89
C VAL A 51 9.69 23.06 -16.46
N LYS A 52 10.16 24.04 -17.24
CA LYS A 52 11.37 24.82 -16.93
C LYS A 52 11.15 25.90 -15.87
N GLU A 53 9.88 26.19 -15.52
CA GLU A 53 9.53 27.23 -14.54
C GLU A 53 9.48 26.67 -13.11
N ALA A 54 9.52 25.35 -12.92
CA ALA A 54 9.43 24.70 -11.61
C ALA A 54 10.66 23.84 -11.31
N ASP A 55 11.06 23.79 -10.05
CA ASP A 55 12.14 22.91 -9.59
C ASP A 55 11.76 21.44 -9.64
N ILE A 56 10.46 21.14 -9.45
CA ILE A 56 9.90 19.80 -9.49
C ILE A 56 8.58 19.84 -10.26
N THR A 57 8.45 18.98 -11.26
CA THR A 57 7.20 18.78 -12.01
C THR A 57 6.67 17.39 -11.81
N LEU A 58 5.40 17.27 -11.39
CA LEU A 58 4.69 16.01 -11.26
C LEU A 58 3.65 15.90 -12.38
N ILE A 59 3.63 14.77 -13.08
CA ILE A 59 2.76 14.53 -14.22
C ILE A 59 1.88 13.32 -13.94
N GLU A 60 0.56 13.49 -14.01
CA GLU A 60 -0.38 12.37 -13.98
C GLU A 60 -0.43 11.73 -15.37
N ALA A 61 0.32 10.65 -15.55
CA ALA A 61 0.42 9.91 -16.82
C ALA A 61 -0.70 8.88 -16.99
N ASP A 62 -1.37 8.47 -15.92
CA ASP A 62 -2.35 7.39 -15.92
C ASP A 62 -3.37 7.50 -14.77
N GLY A 63 -4.55 8.02 -15.05
CA GLY A 63 -5.64 8.15 -14.06
C GLY A 63 -6.46 6.87 -13.88
N SER A 64 -6.81 6.52 -12.65
CA SER A 64 -7.57 5.31 -12.29
C SER A 64 -9.06 5.54 -11.97
N ARG A 65 -9.60 6.72 -12.22
CA ARG A 65 -10.98 7.14 -11.84
C ARG A 65 -11.26 6.95 -10.33
N GLY A 66 -10.27 7.20 -9.49
CA GLY A 66 -10.39 7.02 -8.05
C GLY A 66 -10.37 5.56 -7.56
N MET A 67 -10.19 4.59 -8.45
CA MET A 67 -10.05 3.18 -8.05
C MET A 67 -8.62 2.88 -7.60
N PRO A 68 -8.44 1.99 -6.60
CA PRO A 68 -7.12 1.68 -6.03
C PRO A 68 -6.21 0.89 -6.96
N ALA A 69 -6.77 0.22 -7.96
CA ALA A 69 -6.01 -0.54 -8.96
C ALA A 69 -6.55 -0.28 -10.38
N LYS A 70 -5.71 -0.50 -11.39
CA LYS A 70 -6.06 -0.31 -12.79
C LYS A 70 -5.31 -1.30 -13.67
N ILE A 71 -5.94 -1.72 -14.77
CA ILE A 71 -5.29 -2.39 -15.88
C ILE A 71 -5.08 -1.32 -16.97
N PRO A 72 -3.83 -0.99 -17.33
CA PRO A 72 -3.56 0.02 -18.35
C PRO A 72 -4.03 -0.46 -19.73
N ALA A 73 -4.44 0.47 -20.59
CA ALA A 73 -4.65 0.19 -22.00
C ALA A 73 -3.30 0.21 -22.74
N ASP A 74 -3.28 -0.29 -23.98
CA ASP A 74 -2.05 -0.41 -24.79
C ASP A 74 -1.32 0.93 -25.01
N TYR A 75 -2.06 2.06 -24.94
CA TYR A 75 -1.51 3.41 -25.07
C TYR A 75 -1.19 4.09 -23.72
N GLU A 76 -1.34 3.40 -22.61
CA GLU A 76 -1.10 3.92 -21.25
C GLU A 76 0.07 3.21 -20.57
N PRO A 77 0.77 3.90 -19.69
CA PRO A 77 0.67 5.33 -19.35
C PRO A 77 1.21 6.25 -20.45
N VAL A 78 0.68 7.49 -20.52
CA VAL A 78 1.19 8.52 -21.43
C VAL A 78 2.30 9.29 -20.72
N ILE A 79 3.54 8.92 -21.00
CA ILE A 79 4.73 9.44 -20.34
C ILE A 79 5.52 10.31 -21.33
N PRO A 80 5.85 11.56 -20.98
CA PRO A 80 6.73 12.41 -21.79
C PRO A 80 8.14 11.82 -21.96
N GLU A 81 8.86 12.25 -23.00
CA GLU A 81 10.19 11.71 -23.30
C GLU A 81 11.24 12.07 -22.23
N ASN A 82 11.18 13.30 -21.69
CA ASN A 82 12.18 13.83 -20.75
C ASN A 82 11.69 13.75 -19.31
N ILE A 83 11.86 12.58 -18.68
CA ILE A 83 11.49 12.35 -17.29
C ILE A 83 12.66 11.75 -16.49
N ASP A 84 12.78 12.14 -15.24
CA ASP A 84 13.83 11.64 -14.33
C ASP A 84 13.40 10.36 -13.62
N GLU A 85 12.15 10.29 -13.19
CA GLU A 85 11.62 9.15 -12.42
C GLU A 85 10.18 8.82 -12.84
N ILE A 86 9.83 7.52 -12.81
CA ILE A 86 8.46 7.01 -12.95
C ILE A 86 8.00 6.47 -11.61
N HIS A 87 6.86 6.96 -11.12
CA HIS A 87 6.25 6.53 -9.88
C HIS A 87 4.96 5.74 -10.17
N ILE A 88 4.93 4.46 -9.84
CA ILE A 88 3.75 3.60 -9.97
C ILE A 88 3.03 3.57 -8.63
N VAL A 89 1.80 4.10 -8.58
CA VAL A 89 0.98 4.12 -7.37
C VAL A 89 -0.07 3.02 -7.46
N ILE A 90 -0.18 2.18 -6.41
CA ILE A 90 -1.19 1.12 -6.32
C ILE A 90 -1.82 1.12 -4.92
N GLY A 91 -3.16 1.04 -4.84
CA GLY A 91 -3.87 1.11 -3.56
C GLY A 91 -4.08 -0.26 -2.91
N MET A 92 -3.57 -0.44 -1.69
CA MET A 92 -3.76 -1.65 -0.90
C MET A 92 -5.20 -1.86 -0.45
N SER A 93 -6.01 -0.82 -0.49
CA SER A 93 -7.46 -0.91 -0.22
C SER A 93 -8.23 -1.80 -1.23
N ALA A 94 -7.58 -2.22 -2.33
CA ALA A 94 -8.11 -3.20 -3.26
C ALA A 94 -8.15 -4.63 -2.69
N LEU A 95 -7.27 -4.96 -1.75
CA LEU A 95 -7.16 -6.31 -1.18
C LEU A 95 -8.45 -6.73 -0.49
N GLY A 96 -8.85 -7.98 -0.72
CA GLY A 96 -10.05 -8.57 -0.12
C GLY A 96 -11.37 -8.10 -0.73
N LYS A 97 -11.34 -7.31 -1.81
CA LYS A 97 -12.54 -6.80 -2.48
C LYS A 97 -12.72 -7.42 -3.87
N PRO A 98 -13.98 -7.49 -4.39
CA PRO A 98 -14.23 -7.94 -5.75
C PRO A 98 -13.60 -6.99 -6.78
N ALA A 99 -12.96 -7.54 -7.79
CA ALA A 99 -12.24 -6.78 -8.81
C ALA A 99 -13.12 -5.74 -9.52
N SER A 100 -14.40 -6.06 -9.78
CA SER A 100 -15.37 -5.13 -10.38
C SER A 100 -15.58 -3.83 -9.59
N LYS A 101 -15.23 -3.80 -8.30
CA LYS A 101 -15.38 -2.64 -7.42
C LYS A 101 -14.13 -1.80 -7.28
N VAL A 102 -12.96 -2.34 -7.62
CA VAL A 102 -11.67 -1.76 -7.24
C VAL A 102 -10.63 -1.75 -8.37
N VAL A 103 -10.94 -2.34 -9.53
CA VAL A 103 -10.03 -2.35 -10.69
C VAL A 103 -10.65 -1.55 -11.84
N HIS A 104 -10.02 -0.44 -12.18
CA HIS A 104 -10.40 0.31 -13.36
C HIS A 104 -9.99 -0.45 -14.63
N ARG A 105 -10.85 -0.46 -15.65
CA ARG A 105 -10.66 -1.18 -16.93
C ARG A 105 -10.48 -2.70 -16.78
N LEU A 106 -11.20 -3.29 -15.87
CA LEU A 106 -11.18 -4.74 -15.64
C LEU A 106 -11.45 -5.55 -16.92
N SER A 107 -12.23 -5.01 -17.87
CA SER A 107 -12.49 -5.64 -19.18
C SER A 107 -11.24 -5.87 -20.04
N LEU A 108 -10.13 -5.22 -19.71
CA LEU A 108 -8.83 -5.44 -20.37
C LEU A 108 -7.99 -6.55 -19.70
N ALA A 109 -8.51 -7.20 -18.65
CA ALA A 109 -7.80 -8.30 -18.00
C ALA A 109 -7.58 -9.46 -18.97
N ASP A 110 -6.33 -9.82 -19.19
CA ASP A 110 -5.96 -11.00 -19.95
C ASP A 110 -6.10 -12.29 -19.12
N LYS A 111 -5.92 -13.44 -19.78
CA LYS A 111 -6.00 -14.75 -19.12
C LYS A 111 -4.92 -14.96 -18.05
N ASP A 112 -3.81 -14.30 -18.22
CA ASP A 112 -2.65 -14.47 -17.34
C ASP A 112 -2.80 -13.75 -16.00
N LEU A 113 -3.63 -12.68 -15.96
CA LEU A 113 -3.95 -12.00 -14.71
C LEU A 113 -4.91 -12.83 -13.83
N GLU A 114 -5.70 -13.73 -14.46
CA GLU A 114 -6.68 -14.58 -13.77
C GLU A 114 -7.72 -13.77 -12.94
N ILE A 115 -8.02 -12.54 -13.37
CA ILE A 115 -8.93 -11.63 -12.68
C ILE A 115 -10.25 -11.54 -13.47
N LYS A 116 -11.36 -11.87 -12.82
CA LYS A 116 -12.73 -11.70 -13.31
C LYS A 116 -13.50 -10.72 -12.41
N GLU A 117 -14.71 -10.37 -12.78
CA GLU A 117 -15.54 -9.38 -12.05
C GLU A 117 -15.75 -9.73 -10.57
N ASP A 118 -15.97 -10.99 -10.26
CA ASP A 118 -16.23 -11.53 -8.91
C ASP A 118 -14.95 -11.96 -8.18
N THR A 119 -13.79 -11.92 -8.84
CA THR A 119 -12.52 -12.30 -8.23
C THR A 119 -12.20 -11.42 -7.03
N ILE A 120 -12.05 -12.02 -5.87
CA ILE A 120 -11.55 -11.33 -4.67
C ILE A 120 -10.05 -11.13 -4.81
N LEU A 121 -9.61 -9.87 -4.80
CA LEU A 121 -8.21 -9.55 -5.03
C LEU A 121 -7.33 -10.00 -3.86
N THR A 122 -6.29 -10.73 -4.20
CA THR A 122 -5.25 -11.21 -3.30
C THR A 122 -3.94 -10.45 -3.56
N PRO A 123 -2.94 -10.56 -2.67
CA PRO A 123 -1.60 -10.01 -2.92
C PRO A 123 -0.99 -10.47 -4.24
N LEU A 124 -1.21 -11.73 -4.62
CA LEU A 124 -0.70 -12.28 -5.87
C LEU A 124 -1.33 -11.61 -7.10
N HIS A 125 -2.62 -11.31 -7.06
CA HIS A 125 -3.30 -10.56 -8.14
C HIS A 125 -2.70 -9.16 -8.29
N LEU A 126 -2.49 -8.42 -7.19
CA LEU A 126 -1.87 -7.09 -7.24
C LEU A 126 -0.42 -7.16 -7.74
N GLN A 127 0.35 -8.16 -7.32
CA GLN A 127 1.72 -8.36 -7.81
C GLN A 127 1.76 -8.68 -9.31
N LYS A 128 0.88 -9.56 -9.80
CA LYS A 128 0.76 -9.87 -11.24
C LYS A 128 0.39 -8.61 -12.04
N LEU A 129 -0.60 -7.85 -11.56
CA LEU A 129 -1.04 -6.61 -12.19
C LEU A 129 0.11 -5.59 -12.25
N LEU A 130 0.82 -5.38 -11.13
CA LEU A 130 1.97 -4.48 -11.07
C LEU A 130 3.09 -4.91 -12.03
N LYS A 131 3.49 -6.19 -12.01
CA LYS A 131 4.59 -6.70 -12.83
C LYS A 131 4.26 -6.68 -14.32
N LYS A 132 3.07 -7.16 -14.71
CA LYS A 132 2.67 -7.30 -16.12
C LYS A 132 2.11 -6.00 -16.70
N GLY A 133 1.30 -5.27 -15.92
CA GLY A 133 0.67 -4.05 -16.40
C GLY A 133 1.62 -2.87 -16.47
N TYR A 134 2.61 -2.81 -15.59
CA TYR A 134 3.46 -1.62 -15.46
C TYR A 134 4.96 -1.92 -15.48
N LEU A 135 5.50 -2.67 -14.49
CA LEU A 135 6.95 -2.80 -14.33
C LEU A 135 7.65 -3.42 -15.54
N GLY A 136 7.08 -4.48 -16.11
CA GLY A 136 7.65 -5.13 -17.30
C GLY A 136 7.71 -4.18 -18.49
N PRO A 137 6.56 -3.67 -18.99
CA PRO A 137 6.54 -2.75 -20.13
C PRO A 137 7.36 -1.48 -19.92
N LEU A 138 7.27 -0.86 -18.74
CA LEU A 138 8.00 0.37 -18.47
C LEU A 138 9.52 0.17 -18.43
N ARG A 139 10.01 -0.95 -17.88
CA ARG A 139 11.44 -1.26 -17.87
C ARG A 139 12.00 -1.58 -19.26
N GLU A 140 11.17 -2.14 -20.11
CA GLU A 140 11.55 -2.40 -21.50
C GLU A 140 11.68 -1.09 -22.29
N GLN A 141 10.75 -0.16 -22.07
CA GLN A 141 10.68 1.10 -22.78
C GLN A 141 11.63 2.19 -22.20
N TYR A 142 11.72 2.28 -20.85
CA TYR A 142 12.47 3.33 -20.13
C TYR A 142 13.65 2.74 -19.36
N LYS A 143 14.66 2.22 -20.11
CA LYS A 143 15.79 1.45 -19.54
C LYS A 143 16.66 2.24 -18.57
N ASP A 144 16.81 3.54 -18.81
CA ASP A 144 17.69 4.42 -18.03
C ASP A 144 16.93 5.27 -17.00
N THR A 145 15.60 5.15 -16.96
CA THR A 145 14.75 5.91 -16.05
C THR A 145 14.51 5.13 -14.76
N LYS A 146 14.59 5.81 -13.64
CA LYS A 146 14.33 5.21 -12.34
C LYS A 146 12.84 4.96 -12.13
N ILE A 147 12.46 3.72 -11.88
CA ILE A 147 11.08 3.33 -11.63
C ILE A 147 10.91 2.94 -10.17
N LYS A 148 9.92 3.54 -9.49
CA LYS A 148 9.59 3.28 -8.09
C LYS A 148 8.15 2.85 -7.93
N VAL A 149 7.89 1.95 -7.00
CA VAL A 149 6.53 1.51 -6.63
C VAL A 149 6.13 2.13 -5.30
N TYR A 150 4.95 2.76 -5.28
CA TYR A 150 4.36 3.39 -4.10
C TYR A 150 3.00 2.76 -3.77
N PRO A 151 2.97 1.71 -2.95
CA PRO A 151 1.72 1.14 -2.47
C PRO A 151 1.10 2.07 -1.41
N GLY A 152 -0.02 2.68 -1.76
CA GLY A 152 -0.80 3.57 -0.88
C GLY A 152 -1.99 2.87 -0.23
N GLN A 153 -2.75 3.60 0.60
CA GLN A 153 -3.99 3.13 1.23
C GLN A 153 -3.80 1.82 2.03
N ALA A 154 -2.71 1.72 2.78
CA ALA A 154 -2.35 0.56 3.60
C ALA A 154 -2.72 0.81 5.06
N ASP A 155 -4.01 0.67 5.41
CA ASP A 155 -4.55 1.01 6.72
C ASP A 155 -4.29 -0.08 7.76
N THR A 156 -4.37 -1.36 7.35
CA THR A 156 -4.13 -2.51 8.22
C THR A 156 -2.68 -2.95 8.22
N LEU A 157 -2.25 -3.65 9.27
CA LEU A 157 -0.90 -4.23 9.34
C LEU A 157 -0.66 -5.19 8.17
N TYR A 158 -1.64 -6.04 7.84
CA TYR A 158 -1.59 -6.94 6.69
C TYR A 158 -1.33 -6.19 5.38
N GLN A 159 -2.07 -5.10 5.12
CA GLN A 159 -1.87 -4.27 3.94
C GLN A 159 -0.47 -3.62 3.92
N ARG A 160 0.05 -3.17 5.07
CA ARG A 160 1.39 -2.58 5.17
C ARG A 160 2.49 -3.58 4.85
N VAL A 161 2.35 -4.82 5.29
CA VAL A 161 3.32 -5.88 4.95
C VAL A 161 3.31 -6.16 3.44
N ILE A 162 2.13 -6.32 2.85
CA ILE A 162 2.02 -6.53 1.39
C ILE A 162 2.57 -5.32 0.63
N ALA A 163 2.25 -4.09 1.06
CA ALA A 163 2.78 -2.87 0.48
C ALA A 163 4.31 -2.88 0.46
N ARG A 164 4.95 -3.25 1.56
CA ARG A 164 6.41 -3.36 1.65
C ARG A 164 6.97 -4.39 0.66
N PHE A 165 6.35 -5.57 0.55
CA PHE A 165 6.77 -6.59 -0.42
C PHE A 165 6.66 -6.09 -1.86
N LEU A 166 5.55 -5.42 -2.20
CA LEU A 166 5.36 -4.85 -3.54
C LEU A 166 6.35 -3.72 -3.83
N GLN A 167 6.63 -2.86 -2.84
CA GLN A 167 7.58 -1.76 -2.95
C GLN A 167 9.02 -2.27 -3.14
N GLU A 168 9.41 -3.31 -2.41
CA GLU A 168 10.71 -3.99 -2.52
C GLU A 168 10.74 -5.02 -3.66
N GLU A 169 9.66 -5.16 -4.41
CA GLU A 169 9.46 -6.12 -5.52
C GLU A 169 9.71 -7.60 -5.14
N LYS A 170 9.55 -7.91 -3.87
CA LYS A 170 9.65 -9.26 -3.34
C LYS A 170 8.45 -10.12 -3.74
N ASP A 171 8.63 -11.44 -3.74
CA ASP A 171 7.54 -12.36 -4.02
C ASP A 171 6.56 -12.42 -2.85
N VAL A 172 5.32 -11.99 -3.08
CA VAL A 172 4.25 -11.98 -2.06
C VAL A 172 3.86 -13.38 -1.57
N THR A 173 4.23 -14.43 -2.29
CA THR A 173 4.02 -15.82 -1.84
C THR A 173 4.89 -16.19 -0.65
N GLN A 174 5.98 -15.46 -0.43
CA GLN A 174 6.90 -15.65 0.68
C GLN A 174 6.48 -14.91 1.97
N ILE A 175 5.36 -14.19 1.94
CA ILE A 175 4.87 -13.40 3.09
C ILE A 175 4.78 -14.23 4.38
N LYS A 176 4.43 -15.52 4.29
CA LYS A 176 4.31 -16.37 5.48
C LYS A 176 5.61 -16.46 6.28
N GLU A 177 6.75 -16.60 5.62
CA GLU A 177 8.05 -16.71 6.30
C GLU A 177 8.50 -15.38 6.90
N ASP A 178 8.28 -14.26 6.18
CA ASP A 178 8.65 -12.94 6.66
C ASP A 178 7.59 -12.33 7.59
N TRP A 179 6.33 -12.78 7.51
CA TRP A 179 5.25 -12.33 8.40
C TRP A 179 5.61 -12.57 9.86
N PHE A 180 6.09 -13.76 10.20
CA PHE A 180 6.52 -14.07 11.58
C PHE A 180 7.68 -13.23 12.08
N LYS A 181 8.50 -12.68 11.17
CA LYS A 181 9.61 -11.77 11.53
C LYS A 181 9.14 -10.32 11.72
N ILE A 182 8.07 -9.91 11.05
CA ILE A 182 7.58 -8.52 11.03
C ILE A 182 6.40 -8.33 11.99
N GLN A 183 5.64 -9.39 12.24
CA GLN A 183 4.47 -9.36 13.12
C GLN A 183 4.87 -8.92 14.52
N PRO A 184 4.25 -7.86 15.09
CA PRO A 184 4.56 -7.44 16.45
C PRO A 184 4.19 -8.56 17.42
N LYS A 185 5.09 -8.83 18.36
CA LYS A 185 4.92 -9.87 19.37
C LYS A 185 4.43 -9.26 20.66
N LEU A 186 3.47 -9.89 21.30
CA LEU A 186 3.01 -9.53 22.64
C LEU A 186 3.25 -10.69 23.61
N VAL A 187 4.16 -10.51 24.52
CA VAL A 187 4.42 -11.43 25.61
C VAL A 187 3.59 -11.01 26.82
N ILE A 188 2.73 -11.91 27.28
CA ILE A 188 1.81 -11.66 28.40
C ILE A 188 2.24 -12.56 29.56
N PHE A 189 2.71 -11.95 30.64
CA PHE A 189 3.02 -12.65 31.88
C PHE A 189 1.78 -12.74 32.77
N GLY A 190 1.35 -13.96 33.04
CA GLY A 190 0.10 -14.30 33.69
C GLY A 190 -0.99 -14.69 32.69
N ALA A 191 -1.74 -15.75 33.00
CA ALA A 191 -2.81 -16.27 32.17
C ALA A 191 -4.20 -16.22 32.86
N GLY A 192 -4.39 -15.27 33.77
CA GLY A 192 -5.65 -15.04 34.47
C GLY A 192 -6.69 -14.32 33.60
N HIS A 193 -7.83 -13.95 34.20
CA HIS A 193 -8.97 -13.37 33.49
C HIS A 193 -8.63 -12.10 32.69
N VAL A 194 -7.76 -11.23 33.23
CA VAL A 194 -7.32 -9.99 32.55
C VAL A 194 -6.49 -10.34 31.32
N ALA A 195 -5.56 -11.30 31.47
CA ALA A 195 -4.70 -11.76 30.38
C ALA A 195 -5.51 -12.35 29.20
N ILE A 196 -6.58 -13.09 29.48
CA ILE A 196 -7.48 -13.63 28.46
C ILE A 196 -8.16 -12.52 27.65
N GLN A 197 -8.59 -11.42 28.29
CA GLN A 197 -9.19 -10.30 27.57
C GLN A 197 -8.14 -9.55 26.75
N LEU A 198 -6.94 -9.37 27.29
CA LEU A 198 -5.82 -8.77 26.58
C LEU A 198 -5.42 -9.61 25.36
N LEU A 199 -5.37 -10.94 25.50
CA LEU A 199 -5.12 -11.86 24.40
C LEU A 199 -6.13 -11.67 23.25
N ARG A 200 -7.42 -11.55 23.55
CA ARG A 200 -8.46 -11.30 22.53
C ARG A 200 -8.24 -9.99 21.79
N ILE A 201 -7.89 -8.92 22.50
CA ILE A 201 -7.58 -7.62 21.92
C ILE A 201 -6.30 -7.72 21.05
N ALA A 202 -5.26 -8.39 21.56
CA ALA A 202 -4.02 -8.58 20.83
C ALA A 202 -4.22 -9.35 19.51
N LYS A 203 -5.04 -10.40 19.54
CA LYS A 203 -5.40 -11.14 18.31
C LYS A 203 -6.20 -10.31 17.33
N PHE A 204 -7.12 -9.46 17.81
CA PHE A 204 -7.83 -8.50 16.96
C PHE A 204 -6.90 -7.47 16.30
N LEU A 205 -5.79 -7.13 16.97
CA LEU A 205 -4.76 -6.21 16.47
C LEU A 205 -3.62 -6.93 15.72
N ASP A 206 -3.80 -8.21 15.36
CA ASP A 206 -2.83 -9.03 14.62
C ASP A 206 -1.47 -9.23 15.32
N PHE A 207 -1.42 -9.19 16.66
CA PHE A 207 -0.21 -9.57 17.39
C PHE A 207 0.03 -11.09 17.35
N TYR A 208 1.31 -11.48 17.24
CA TYR A 208 1.76 -12.81 17.63
C TYR A 208 1.84 -12.83 19.16
N THR A 209 1.13 -13.75 19.80
CA THR A 209 0.90 -13.73 21.23
C THR A 209 1.59 -14.91 21.94
N ILE A 210 2.38 -14.59 22.97
CA ILE A 210 3.08 -15.55 23.82
C ILE A 210 2.53 -15.38 25.22
N MET A 211 1.95 -16.44 25.78
CA MET A 211 1.38 -16.47 27.13
C MET A 211 2.31 -17.26 28.05
N ILE A 212 2.67 -16.67 29.20
CA ILE A 212 3.54 -17.31 30.18
C ILE A 212 2.88 -17.23 31.57
N ASP A 213 2.70 -18.36 32.23
CA ASP A 213 2.24 -18.44 33.62
C ASP A 213 3.02 -19.56 34.34
N ASP A 214 3.33 -19.37 35.60
CA ASP A 214 4.02 -20.36 36.42
C ASP A 214 3.11 -21.48 36.94
N ARG A 215 1.79 -21.34 36.75
CA ARG A 215 0.77 -22.28 37.20
C ARG A 215 0.22 -23.09 36.04
N GLU A 216 0.38 -24.40 36.11
CA GLU A 216 -0.03 -25.36 35.06
C GLU A 216 -1.52 -25.25 34.73
N GLU A 217 -2.38 -24.98 35.74
CA GLU A 217 -3.81 -24.82 35.55
C GLU A 217 -4.24 -23.60 34.70
N PHE A 218 -3.38 -22.59 34.59
CA PHE A 218 -3.58 -21.36 33.81
C PHE A 218 -2.83 -21.39 32.48
N ALA A 219 -1.60 -21.93 32.46
CA ALA A 219 -0.79 -22.08 31.25
C ALA A 219 -1.18 -23.33 30.45
N ASP A 220 -2.46 -23.43 30.11
CA ASP A 220 -3.04 -24.57 29.42
C ASP A 220 -3.43 -24.17 27.98
N PRO A 221 -2.79 -24.72 26.93
CA PRO A 221 -3.12 -24.44 25.54
C PRO A 221 -4.58 -24.75 25.18
N GLU A 222 -5.21 -25.72 25.82
CA GLU A 222 -6.63 -26.05 25.57
C GLU A 222 -7.57 -24.94 26.08
N LYS A 223 -7.16 -24.21 27.13
CA LYS A 223 -7.92 -23.07 27.68
C LYS A 223 -7.58 -21.76 26.97
N LEU A 224 -6.45 -21.69 26.26
CA LEU A 224 -5.93 -20.52 25.55
C LEU A 224 -5.78 -20.78 24.03
N PRO A 225 -6.79 -21.31 23.34
CA PRO A 225 -6.67 -21.76 21.95
C PRO A 225 -6.41 -20.61 20.97
N GLN A 226 -6.50 -19.36 21.39
CA GLN A 226 -6.24 -18.17 20.57
C GLN A 226 -4.79 -17.70 20.68
N ALA A 227 -4.03 -18.15 21.69
CA ALA A 227 -2.62 -17.82 21.82
C ALA A 227 -1.79 -18.59 20.77
N ASP A 228 -0.76 -17.94 20.25
CA ASP A 228 0.14 -18.60 19.31
C ASP A 228 1.10 -19.52 20.04
N GLU A 229 1.54 -19.11 21.24
CA GLU A 229 2.38 -19.92 22.12
C GLU A 229 1.91 -19.80 23.58
N VAL A 230 1.98 -20.91 24.32
CA VAL A 230 1.65 -20.97 25.75
C VAL A 230 2.77 -21.73 26.49
N TYR A 231 3.35 -21.11 27.49
CA TYR A 231 4.41 -21.69 28.30
C TYR A 231 4.03 -21.73 29.77
N CYS A 232 4.19 -22.92 30.39
CA CYS A 232 4.18 -23.08 31.84
C CYS A 232 5.63 -22.99 32.34
N ARG A 233 6.06 -21.83 32.84
CA ARG A 233 7.43 -21.57 33.25
C ARG A 233 7.49 -20.65 34.46
N ASP A 234 8.46 -20.87 35.33
CA ASP A 234 8.83 -19.90 36.35
C ASP A 234 9.33 -18.61 35.68
N PHE A 235 8.87 -17.47 36.15
CA PHE A 235 9.25 -16.16 35.58
C PHE A 235 10.74 -15.82 35.71
N HIS A 236 11.50 -16.59 36.52
CA HIS A 236 12.96 -16.50 36.62
C HIS A 236 13.68 -17.37 35.58
N ASP A 237 12.98 -18.20 34.82
CA ASP A 237 13.55 -19.15 33.86
C ASP A 237 12.82 -19.05 32.50
N ILE A 238 12.89 -17.90 31.88
CA ILE A 238 12.17 -17.58 30.64
C ILE A 238 13.04 -16.94 29.56
N GLU A 239 14.34 -16.76 29.79
CA GLU A 239 15.23 -16.05 28.86
C GLU A 239 15.26 -16.71 27.48
N ASP A 240 15.19 -18.03 27.42
CA ASP A 240 15.24 -18.84 26.20
C ASP A 240 13.96 -18.79 25.34
N ILE A 241 12.84 -18.34 25.93
CA ILE A 241 11.54 -18.23 25.22
C ILE A 241 11.15 -16.79 24.89
N LEU A 242 11.91 -15.81 25.34
CA LEU A 242 11.65 -14.41 25.02
C LEU A 242 12.12 -14.08 23.60
N PRO A 243 11.31 -13.34 22.81
CA PRO A 243 11.71 -12.95 21.46
C PRO A 243 12.89 -11.95 21.49
N GLU A 244 13.91 -12.21 20.70
CA GLU A 244 15.11 -11.35 20.54
C GLU A 244 14.87 -10.12 19.61
N GLN A 245 13.63 -9.70 19.37
CA GLN A 245 13.32 -8.71 18.32
C GLN A 245 12.85 -7.38 18.91
N ASP A 246 13.26 -6.29 18.28
CA ASP A 246 12.87 -4.90 18.62
C ASP A 246 11.35 -4.62 18.54
N ASN A 247 10.57 -5.54 17.98
CA ASN A 247 9.11 -5.44 17.84
C ASN A 247 8.33 -6.25 18.88
N ALA A 248 8.94 -6.62 20.00
CA ALA A 248 8.30 -7.31 21.10
C ALA A 248 7.80 -6.33 22.18
N PHE A 249 6.57 -6.53 22.61
CA PHE A 249 5.92 -5.80 23.70
C PHE A 249 5.69 -6.76 24.86
N TYR A 250 5.84 -6.24 26.07
CA TYR A 250 5.75 -7.04 27.29
C TYR A 250 4.69 -6.47 28.21
N VAL A 251 3.75 -7.30 28.67
CA VAL A 251 2.71 -6.91 29.62
C VAL A 251 2.68 -7.89 30.77
N VAL A 252 2.75 -7.38 31.99
CA VAL A 252 2.67 -8.16 33.23
C VAL A 252 1.30 -7.98 33.84
N VAL A 253 0.55 -9.07 33.99
CA VAL A 253 -0.79 -9.13 34.59
C VAL A 253 -0.89 -10.22 35.67
N THR A 254 0.23 -10.53 36.29
CA THR A 254 0.31 -11.45 37.42
C THR A 254 -0.31 -10.83 38.67
N ARG A 255 -0.78 -11.67 39.59
CA ARG A 255 -1.07 -11.20 40.96
C ARG A 255 0.27 -11.00 41.68
N GLY A 256 0.44 -9.82 42.24
CA GLY A 256 1.54 -9.54 43.16
C GLY A 256 1.36 -10.27 44.46
#